data_49f3cc5e266f8a59c65cf4a4708eaf5d
#
_entry.id   49f3cc5e266f8a59c65cf4a4708eaf5d
#
_cell.length_a   1.000
_cell.length_b   1.000
_cell.length_c   1.000
_cell.angle_alpha   90.00
_cell.angle_beta   90.00
_cell.angle_gamma   90.00
#
_symmetry.space_group_name_H-M   'P 1'
#
loop_
_entity.id
_entity.type
_entity.pdbx_description
1 polymer ?
#
loop_
_entity_poly.entity_id
_entity_poly.type
_entity_poly.pdbx_seq_one_letter_code
_entity_poly.pdbx_strand_id
1 'polypeptide(L)'
;MAKKKDEVPEEINKELESPKFGKPKSLTHSGYVLDINEKDKKVDLQLYESVQGTSIIEGLNLSKDVKLNDLEKGVICEFKLNELKAKLSKQTVDYLSEQGINLTEIIQYELAEIKIIDENV
;
A
#
# COMPACT_ATOMS: atom_id res chain seq x y z
N MET A 1 25.59 10.90 -24.18
CA MET A 1 24.72 11.87 -23.55
C MET A 1 24.31 11.43 -22.16
N ALA A 2 24.76 12.16 -21.20
CA ALA A 2 24.46 11.81 -19.80
C ALA A 2 22.99 11.79 -19.50
N LYS A 3 22.22 12.70 -20.06
CA LYS A 3 20.79 12.77 -19.79
C LYS A 3 20.00 11.56 -20.27
N LYS A 4 20.55 10.79 -21.19
CA LYS A 4 19.86 9.58 -21.62
C LYS A 4 19.79 8.54 -20.53
N LYS A 5 20.73 8.58 -19.60
CA LYS A 5 20.73 7.65 -18.47
C LYS A 5 19.60 7.92 -17.49
N ASP A 6 19.16 9.17 -17.48
CA ASP A 6 18.12 9.60 -16.54
C ASP A 6 16.73 9.43 -17.11
N GLU A 7 16.62 9.05 -18.37
CA GLU A 7 15.34 8.85 -19.00
C GLU A 7 14.89 7.40 -18.80
N VAL A 8 13.72 7.24 -18.24
CA VAL A 8 13.14 5.92 -18.09
C VAL A 8 12.44 5.56 -19.38
N PRO A 9 12.71 4.39 -19.96
CA PRO A 9 11.98 3.96 -21.16
C PRO A 9 10.49 4.03 -20.94
N GLU A 10 9.76 4.46 -21.96
CA GLU A 10 8.32 4.68 -21.84
C GLU A 10 7.58 3.44 -21.37
N GLU A 11 7.94 2.28 -21.87
CA GLU A 11 7.29 1.02 -21.50
C GLU A 11 7.47 0.71 -20.02
N ILE A 12 8.67 0.96 -19.51
CA ILE A 12 8.98 0.73 -18.11
C ILE A 12 8.24 1.75 -17.25
N ASN A 13 8.23 3.01 -17.68
CA ASN A 13 7.54 4.05 -16.96
C ASN A 13 6.05 3.78 -16.84
N LYS A 14 5.44 3.32 -17.93
CA LYS A 14 4.02 2.96 -17.91
C LYS A 14 3.74 1.82 -16.94
N GLU A 15 4.61 0.84 -16.91
CA GLU A 15 4.44 -0.30 -16.02
C GLU A 15 4.53 0.14 -14.56
N LEU A 16 5.49 1.04 -14.24
CA LEU A 16 5.68 1.52 -12.87
C LEU A 16 4.56 2.47 -12.43
N GLU A 17 4.04 3.29 -13.34
CA GLU A 17 2.96 4.22 -13.02
C GLU A 17 1.60 3.55 -12.90
N SER A 18 1.38 2.52 -13.68
CA SER A 18 0.10 1.81 -13.71
C SER A 18 0.34 0.31 -13.67
N PRO A 19 0.79 -0.20 -12.52
CA PRO A 19 1.06 -1.62 -12.38
C PRO A 19 -0.21 -2.44 -12.60
N LYS A 20 -0.06 -3.59 -13.22
CA LYS A 20 -1.18 -4.50 -13.41
C LYS A 20 -1.25 -5.44 -12.23
N PHE A 21 -2.00 -5.04 -11.24
CA PHE A 21 -2.17 -5.85 -10.05
C PHE A 21 -3.03 -7.07 -10.34
N GLY A 22 -2.63 -8.18 -9.73
CA GLY A 22 -3.41 -9.39 -9.79
C GLY A 22 -4.59 -9.33 -8.83
N LYS A 23 -5.18 -10.48 -8.59
CA LYS A 23 -6.33 -10.59 -7.69
C LYS A 23 -5.91 -10.22 -6.26
N PRO A 24 -6.66 -9.36 -5.57
CA PRO A 24 -6.31 -8.97 -4.20
C PRO A 24 -6.35 -10.15 -3.25
N LYS A 25 -5.40 -10.15 -2.32
CA LYS A 25 -5.40 -11.10 -1.21
C LYS A 25 -5.91 -10.39 0.02
N SER A 26 -6.90 -10.95 0.67
CA SER A 26 -7.47 -10.34 1.87
C SER A 26 -6.67 -10.75 3.10
N LEU A 27 -6.31 -9.75 3.90
CA LEU A 27 -5.59 -9.95 5.16
C LEU A 27 -6.40 -9.29 6.27
N THR A 28 -6.42 -9.91 7.43
CA THR A 28 -7.14 -9.35 8.59
C THR A 28 -6.15 -9.10 9.71
N HIS A 29 -6.16 -7.89 10.24
CA HIS A 29 -5.28 -7.48 11.33
C HIS A 29 -6.01 -6.61 12.33
N SER A 30 -5.62 -6.67 13.58
CA SER A 30 -6.16 -5.81 14.62
C SER A 30 -5.19 -4.68 14.94
N GLY A 31 -5.72 -3.55 15.31
CA GLY A 31 -4.91 -2.39 15.66
C GLY A 31 -5.78 -1.16 15.83
N TYR A 32 -5.22 0.00 15.56
CA TYR A 32 -5.99 1.24 15.65
C TYR A 32 -5.45 2.26 14.64
N VAL A 33 -6.29 3.26 14.37
CA VAL A 33 -5.93 4.34 13.45
C VAL A 33 -5.02 5.33 14.18
N LEU A 34 -3.83 5.56 13.62
CA LEU A 34 -2.87 6.52 14.18
C LEU A 34 -3.17 7.93 13.71
N ASP A 35 -3.42 8.10 12.43
CA ASP A 35 -3.64 9.40 11.85
C ASP A 35 -4.48 9.29 10.59
N ILE A 36 -5.19 10.37 10.29
CA ILE A 36 -6.07 10.45 9.12
C ILE A 36 -5.69 11.68 8.32
N ASN A 37 -5.33 11.49 7.05
CA ASN A 37 -5.06 12.58 6.14
C ASN A 37 -6.30 12.79 5.28
N GLU A 38 -7.14 13.74 5.68
CA GLU A 38 -8.39 14.00 4.98
C GLU A 38 -8.18 14.54 3.58
N LYS A 39 -7.14 15.33 3.40
CA LYS A 39 -6.84 15.94 2.11
C LYS A 39 -6.52 14.90 1.05
N ASP A 40 -5.67 13.93 1.39
CA ASP A 40 -5.24 12.90 0.47
C ASP A 40 -6.05 11.62 0.57
N LYS A 41 -6.99 11.57 1.51
CA LYS A 41 -7.83 10.40 1.77
C LYS A 41 -6.98 9.17 2.06
N LYS A 42 -6.02 9.34 2.96
CA LYS A 42 -5.12 8.28 3.39
C LYS A 42 -5.14 8.15 4.89
N VAL A 43 -4.70 7.00 5.38
CA VAL A 43 -4.72 6.70 6.79
C VAL A 43 -3.45 5.98 7.20
N ASP A 44 -3.00 6.23 8.43
CA ASP A 44 -1.90 5.52 9.05
C ASP A 44 -2.46 4.60 10.10
N LEU A 45 -2.03 3.34 10.09
CA LEU A 45 -2.51 2.33 11.03
C LEU A 45 -1.38 1.81 11.89
N GLN A 46 -1.67 1.59 13.16
CA GLN A 46 -0.81 0.82 14.06
C GLN A 46 -1.43 -0.57 14.19
N LEU A 47 -0.70 -1.59 13.80
CA LEU A 47 -1.16 -2.96 13.91
C LEU A 47 -0.51 -3.64 15.09
N TYR A 48 -1.17 -4.64 15.66
CA TYR A 48 -0.61 -5.44 16.75
C TYR A 48 0.33 -6.52 16.24
N GLU A 49 0.23 -6.85 14.95
CA GLU A 49 1.10 -7.80 14.28
C GLU A 49 1.85 -7.11 13.16
N SER A 50 3.03 -7.61 12.82
CA SER A 50 3.77 -7.04 11.68
C SER A 50 3.23 -7.53 10.36
N VAL A 51 3.23 -6.62 9.37
CA VAL A 51 2.92 -6.93 7.99
C VAL A 51 4.16 -6.53 7.20
N GLN A 52 4.77 -7.46 6.50
CA GLN A 52 6.01 -7.23 5.76
C GLN A 52 7.10 -6.61 6.64
N GLY A 53 7.17 -7.06 7.90
CA GLY A 53 8.20 -6.60 8.82
C GLY A 53 7.94 -5.25 9.48
N THR A 54 6.76 -4.69 9.30
CA THR A 54 6.40 -3.44 9.96
C THR A 54 5.05 -3.56 10.66
N SER A 55 4.91 -2.91 11.80
CA SER A 55 3.64 -2.84 12.52
C SER A 55 2.91 -1.52 12.26
N ILE A 56 3.55 -0.58 11.58
CA ILE A 56 2.93 0.68 11.21
C ILE A 56 2.82 0.75 9.70
N ILE A 57 1.62 0.99 9.21
CA ILE A 57 1.39 1.19 7.78
C ILE A 57 1.00 2.65 7.58
N GLU A 58 1.82 3.37 6.84
CA GLU A 58 1.61 4.79 6.59
C GLU A 58 1.07 5.04 5.18
N GLY A 59 0.24 6.07 5.06
CA GLY A 59 -0.26 6.49 3.76
C GLY A 59 -1.11 5.46 3.05
N LEU A 60 -1.87 4.68 3.81
CA LEU A 60 -2.71 3.62 3.27
C LEU A 60 -3.91 4.20 2.54
N ASN A 61 -4.14 3.74 1.32
CA ASN A 61 -5.31 4.15 0.56
C ASN A 61 -6.55 3.46 1.09
N LEU A 62 -7.70 4.14 0.94
CA LEU A 62 -8.98 3.56 1.30
C LEU A 62 -9.64 2.99 0.06
N SER A 63 -10.23 1.80 0.19
CA SER A 63 -11.06 1.28 -0.88
C SER A 63 -12.34 2.12 -0.96
N LYS A 64 -13.07 1.99 -2.05
CA LYS A 64 -14.33 2.74 -2.23
C LYS A 64 -15.38 2.40 -1.18
N ASP A 65 -15.22 1.28 -0.48
CA ASP A 65 -16.17 0.84 0.52
C ASP A 65 -15.90 1.41 1.91
N VAL A 66 -14.77 2.08 2.09
CA VAL A 66 -14.40 2.70 3.37
C VAL A 66 -14.41 4.21 3.22
N LYS A 67 -15.16 4.87 4.08
CA LYS A 67 -15.24 6.33 4.09
C LYS A 67 -14.43 6.89 5.25
N LEU A 68 -13.88 8.10 5.06
CA LEU A 68 -13.13 8.76 6.12
C LEU A 68 -13.95 8.91 7.40
N ASN A 69 -15.25 9.14 7.28
CA ASN A 69 -16.13 9.28 8.44
C ASN A 69 -16.28 8.01 9.26
N ASP A 70 -15.92 6.87 8.69
CA ASP A 70 -15.98 5.60 9.41
C ASP A 70 -14.75 5.38 10.28
N LEU A 71 -13.76 6.26 10.18
CA LEU A 71 -12.49 6.12 10.87
C LEU A 71 -12.45 6.99 12.12
N GLU A 72 -11.93 6.43 13.21
CA GLU A 72 -11.78 7.14 14.46
C GLU A 72 -10.44 6.77 15.07
N LYS A 73 -9.62 7.78 15.38
CA LYS A 73 -8.28 7.56 15.91
C LYS A 73 -8.32 6.97 17.31
N GLY A 74 -7.43 6.02 17.58
CA GLY A 74 -7.25 5.47 18.92
C GLY A 74 -8.25 4.40 19.33
N VAL A 75 -9.19 4.07 18.46
CA VAL A 75 -10.20 3.03 18.75
C VAL A 75 -9.70 1.69 18.20
N ILE A 76 -9.76 0.65 19.00
CA ILE A 76 -9.30 -0.67 18.59
C ILE A 76 -10.26 -1.25 17.56
N CYS A 77 -9.70 -1.61 16.42
CA CYS A 77 -10.45 -2.09 15.27
C CYS A 77 -9.85 -3.36 14.70
N GLU A 78 -10.68 -4.08 13.98
CA GLU A 78 -10.22 -5.12 13.08
C GLU A 78 -10.23 -4.53 11.67
N PHE A 79 -9.08 -4.60 11.00
CA PHE A 79 -8.94 -4.07 9.65
C PHE A 79 -8.86 -5.22 8.65
N LYS A 80 -9.61 -5.09 7.57
CA LYS A 80 -9.40 -5.93 6.40
C LYS A 80 -8.60 -5.15 5.39
N LEU A 81 -7.45 -5.69 5.03
CA LEU A 81 -6.56 -5.06 4.05
C LEU A 81 -6.56 -5.91 2.79
N ASN A 82 -6.54 -5.25 1.65
CA ASN A 82 -6.28 -5.92 0.38
C ASN A 82 -4.81 -5.77 0.06
N GLU A 83 -4.14 -6.90 -0.14
CA GLU A 83 -2.76 -6.90 -0.62
C GLU A 83 -2.79 -7.10 -2.12
N LEU A 84 -2.26 -6.12 -2.83
CA LEU A 84 -2.20 -6.11 -4.29
C LEU A 84 -0.77 -6.30 -4.73
N LYS A 85 -0.53 -7.27 -5.61
CA LYS A 85 0.81 -7.54 -6.14
C LYS A 85 0.81 -7.47 -7.65
N ALA A 86 1.81 -6.80 -8.19
CA ALA A 86 2.03 -6.72 -9.63
C ALA A 86 3.45 -7.17 -9.93
N LYS A 87 3.60 -8.27 -10.64
CA LYS A 87 4.93 -8.72 -11.05
C LYS A 87 5.44 -7.84 -12.17
N LEU A 88 6.68 -7.42 -12.05
CA LEU A 88 7.30 -6.60 -13.07
C LEU A 88 7.83 -7.49 -14.20
N SER A 89 7.81 -6.95 -15.43
CA SER A 89 8.37 -7.65 -16.57
C SER A 89 9.89 -7.79 -16.41
N LYS A 90 10.46 -8.75 -17.12
CA LYS A 90 11.91 -8.94 -17.08
C LYS A 90 12.64 -7.68 -17.50
N GLN A 91 12.13 -6.98 -18.51
CA GLN A 91 12.71 -5.74 -18.99
C GLN A 91 12.81 -4.70 -17.88
N THR A 92 11.73 -4.55 -17.11
CA THR A 92 11.68 -3.59 -16.01
C THR A 92 12.61 -4.01 -14.88
N VAL A 93 12.60 -5.29 -14.51
CA VAL A 93 13.48 -5.82 -13.48
C VAL A 93 14.94 -5.57 -13.84
N ASP A 94 15.31 -5.86 -15.07
CA ASP A 94 16.69 -5.67 -15.53
C ASP A 94 17.08 -4.20 -15.53
N TYR A 95 16.17 -3.34 -15.99
CA TYR A 95 16.43 -1.89 -15.98
C TYR A 95 16.68 -1.37 -14.57
N LEU A 96 15.82 -1.76 -13.62
CA LEU A 96 15.96 -1.32 -12.23
C LEU A 96 17.23 -1.87 -11.60
N SER A 97 17.59 -3.11 -11.93
CA SER A 97 18.81 -3.71 -11.43
C SER A 97 20.04 -2.93 -11.87
N GLU A 98 20.04 -2.45 -13.10
CA GLU A 98 21.14 -1.60 -13.62
C GLU A 98 21.22 -0.28 -12.87
N GLN A 99 20.12 0.19 -12.31
CA GLN A 99 20.09 1.42 -11.50
C GLN A 99 20.38 1.15 -10.02
N GLY A 100 20.71 -0.08 -9.67
CA GLY A 100 21.00 -0.45 -8.29
C GLY A 100 19.75 -0.75 -7.47
N ILE A 101 18.62 -0.94 -8.12
CA ILE A 101 17.33 -1.23 -7.45
C ILE A 101 16.94 -2.68 -7.69
N ASN A 102 16.84 -3.46 -6.62
CA ASN A 102 16.43 -4.85 -6.71
C ASN A 102 14.93 -4.96 -6.40
N LEU A 103 14.13 -4.87 -7.45
CA LEU A 103 12.68 -4.91 -7.32
C LEU A 103 12.13 -5.85 -8.39
N THR A 104 11.35 -6.83 -7.99
CA THR A 104 10.76 -7.80 -8.90
C THR A 104 9.23 -7.70 -8.96
N GLU A 105 8.64 -7.05 -7.97
CA GLU A 105 7.19 -6.87 -7.92
C GLU A 105 6.86 -5.61 -7.13
N ILE A 106 5.66 -5.11 -7.35
CA ILE A 106 5.14 -3.97 -6.61
C ILE A 106 4.03 -4.49 -5.71
N ILE A 107 4.10 -4.13 -4.43
CA ILE A 107 3.11 -4.53 -3.46
C ILE A 107 2.45 -3.28 -2.91
N GLN A 108 1.12 -3.24 -2.94
CA GLN A 108 0.35 -2.15 -2.36
C GLN A 108 -0.72 -2.71 -1.46
N TYR A 109 -1.10 -1.93 -0.47
CA TYR A 109 -2.19 -2.28 0.43
C TYR A 109 -3.25 -1.21 0.37
N GLU A 110 -4.50 -1.63 0.56
CA GLU A 110 -5.60 -0.69 0.75
C GLU A 110 -6.47 -1.18 1.89
N LEU A 111 -7.08 -0.25 2.61
CA LEU A 111 -8.01 -0.58 3.68
C LEU A 111 -9.36 -0.91 3.04
N ALA A 112 -9.78 -2.17 3.15
CA ALA A 112 -11.00 -2.65 2.50
C ALA A 112 -12.21 -2.60 3.42
N GLU A 113 -12.02 -2.89 4.71
CA GLU A 113 -13.09 -2.85 5.70
C GLU A 113 -12.52 -2.50 7.06
N ILE A 114 -13.36 -1.90 7.90
CA ILE A 114 -13.00 -1.60 9.27
C ILE A 114 -14.17 -2.02 10.17
N LYS A 115 -13.84 -2.67 11.29
CA LYS A 115 -14.81 -3.08 12.27
C LYS A 115 -14.31 -2.66 13.65
N ILE A 116 -15.09 -1.86 14.34
CA ILE A 116 -14.73 -1.41 15.68
C ILE A 116 -14.93 -2.57 16.66
N ILE A 117 -13.88 -2.90 17.40
CA ILE A 117 -13.92 -4.01 18.36
C ILE A 117 -14.20 -3.50 19.76
N ASP A 118 -13.50 -2.42 20.16
CA ASP A 118 -13.61 -1.87 21.50
C ASP A 118 -13.54 -0.35 21.45
N GLU A 119 -14.63 0.29 21.84
CA GLU A 119 -14.74 1.75 21.85
C GLU A 119 -14.21 2.38 23.13
N ASN A 120 -13.89 1.59 24.13
CA ASN A 120 -13.50 2.07 25.46
C ASN A 120 -12.02 1.92 25.73
N VAL A 121 -11.22 2.26 24.77
CA VAL A 121 -9.76 2.16 24.89
C VAL A 121 -9.18 3.38 25.57
#